data_60276ce9e1cdf136c0aac8fd26e3d711
#
_entry.id   60276ce9e1cdf136c0aac8fd26e3d711
#
_cell.length_a   1.000
_cell.length_b   1.000
_cell.length_c   1.000
_cell.angle_alpha   90.00
_cell.angle_beta   90.00
_cell.angle_gamma   90.00
#
_symmetry.space_group_name_H-M   'P 1'
#
loop_
_entity.id
_entity.type
_entity.pdbx_description
1 polymer ?
#
loop_
_entity_poly.entity_id
_entity_poly.type
_entity_poly.pdbx_seq_one_letter_code
_entity_poly.pdbx_strand_id
1 'polypeptide(L)'
;MQKTATIQREELKETVKIHLEKNQKELKTLHDSRVIPGRALAQQRSDVIDGLIKQSLIHLGFSNFKNVSIVALGGYGREELCPYSDIDLLFLYEPKNKSLAKHAVESLLYLFWDLSLDIGHSVRTIDECLELSLSEDTTILTSLLDGRFVLGDKKLYDELEKKIFRELLPNVSSKYIERKIEENEKRNDKFGRSVYLLEPHLKEGQGGLREIHCALWIAQAKFKVKSFQELLLKGVLLERELRVFERELDFLLQIRSELHYLSGRREDRLSFDLQEKISSFLGYKDSGELRAVERFMRVYYLRANLIMEYSKKLIERCTIKPKTIFRAPKTIYLDNGFIIQGGMLSVSSRTIFSERPGSLMRAFEYAGRYEVKMSKYLVDLIRDNVNVIDENT
;
A
#
# COMPACT_ATOMS: atom_id res chain seq x y z
N MET A 1 7.16 -35.66 -32.79
CA MET A 1 7.08 -35.11 -31.43
C MET A 1 7.40 -33.59 -31.38
N GLN A 2 8.57 -33.13 -31.86
CA GLN A 2 8.88 -31.67 -31.81
C GLN A 2 7.88 -30.77 -32.58
N LYS A 3 7.46 -31.16 -33.79
CA LYS A 3 6.45 -30.41 -34.57
C LYS A 3 5.10 -30.27 -33.87
N THR A 4 4.65 -31.32 -33.19
CA THR A 4 3.35 -31.30 -32.44
C THR A 4 3.44 -30.39 -31.22
N ALA A 5 4.54 -30.41 -30.50
CA ALA A 5 4.76 -29.53 -29.34
C ALA A 5 4.84 -28.03 -29.74
N THR A 6 5.42 -27.74 -30.90
CA THR A 6 5.50 -26.37 -31.43
C THR A 6 4.11 -25.83 -31.83
N ILE A 7 3.29 -26.66 -32.48
CA ILE A 7 1.91 -26.29 -32.87
C ILE A 7 1.06 -26.04 -31.63
N GLN A 8 1.11 -26.92 -30.64
CA GLN A 8 0.37 -26.74 -29.38
C GLN A 8 0.76 -25.44 -28.63
N ARG A 9 2.04 -25.07 -28.71
CA ARG A 9 2.53 -23.84 -28.07
C ARG A 9 2.02 -22.58 -28.79
N GLU A 10 2.00 -22.57 -30.13
CA GLU A 10 1.45 -21.44 -30.91
C GLU A 10 -0.06 -21.30 -30.69
N GLU A 11 -0.82 -22.39 -30.65
CA GLU A 11 -2.24 -22.38 -30.34
C GLU A 11 -2.53 -21.85 -28.93
N LEU A 12 -1.70 -22.25 -27.94
CA LEU A 12 -1.79 -21.72 -26.58
C LEU A 12 -1.54 -20.24 -26.54
N LYS A 13 -0.46 -19.77 -27.19
CA LYS A 13 -0.08 -18.36 -27.26
C LYS A 13 -1.23 -17.52 -27.83
N GLU A 14 -1.82 -17.94 -28.95
CA GLU A 14 -2.92 -17.21 -29.57
C GLU A 14 -4.16 -17.20 -28.68
N THR A 15 -4.49 -18.31 -28.03
CA THR A 15 -5.61 -18.40 -27.10
C THR A 15 -5.42 -17.46 -25.90
N VAL A 16 -4.23 -17.46 -25.29
CA VAL A 16 -3.91 -16.60 -24.15
C VAL A 16 -3.91 -15.13 -24.57
N LYS A 17 -3.40 -14.80 -25.76
CA LYS A 17 -3.40 -13.46 -26.32
C LYS A 17 -4.82 -12.92 -26.49
N ILE A 18 -5.69 -13.66 -27.15
CA ILE A 18 -7.11 -13.28 -27.36
C ILE A 18 -7.80 -13.04 -26.00
N HIS A 19 -7.56 -13.93 -25.05
CA HIS A 19 -8.13 -13.80 -23.71
C HIS A 19 -7.60 -12.55 -22.98
N LEU A 20 -6.29 -12.29 -23.05
CA LEU A 20 -5.68 -11.10 -22.46
C LEU A 20 -6.22 -9.81 -23.09
N GLU A 21 -6.26 -9.70 -24.42
CA GLU A 21 -6.75 -8.53 -25.14
C GLU A 21 -8.23 -8.24 -24.81
N LYS A 22 -9.06 -9.30 -24.77
CA LYS A 22 -10.48 -9.17 -24.37
C LYS A 22 -10.60 -8.58 -22.96
N ASN A 23 -9.92 -9.17 -21.98
CA ASN A 23 -9.99 -8.69 -20.59
C ASN A 23 -9.42 -7.28 -20.44
N GLN A 24 -8.32 -6.94 -21.14
CA GLN A 24 -7.77 -5.58 -21.13
C GLN A 24 -8.77 -4.57 -21.67
N LYS A 25 -9.51 -4.89 -22.74
CA LYS A 25 -10.55 -4.04 -23.30
C LYS A 25 -11.73 -3.87 -22.33
N GLU A 26 -12.17 -4.95 -21.69
CA GLU A 26 -13.23 -4.91 -20.68
C GLU A 26 -12.82 -4.05 -19.48
N LEU A 27 -11.63 -4.25 -18.94
CA LEU A 27 -11.09 -3.44 -17.83
C LEU A 27 -10.95 -1.96 -18.22
N LYS A 28 -10.53 -1.66 -19.45
CA LYS A 28 -10.49 -0.27 -19.95
C LYS A 28 -11.87 0.35 -20.01
N THR A 29 -12.87 -0.38 -20.51
CA THR A 29 -14.27 0.08 -20.56
C THR A 29 -14.82 0.36 -19.17
N LEU A 30 -14.55 -0.52 -18.20
CA LEU A 30 -14.94 -0.33 -16.80
C LEU A 30 -14.24 0.89 -16.18
N HIS A 31 -12.96 1.08 -16.47
CA HIS A 31 -12.22 2.27 -16.03
C HIS A 31 -12.82 3.56 -16.57
N ASP A 32 -13.11 3.60 -17.88
CA ASP A 32 -13.67 4.77 -18.56
C ASP A 32 -15.07 5.13 -18.05
N SER A 33 -15.83 4.13 -17.61
CA SER A 33 -17.15 4.36 -17.00
C SER A 33 -17.08 5.09 -15.65
N ARG A 34 -15.96 5.02 -14.94
CA ARG A 34 -15.72 5.58 -13.59
C ARG A 34 -16.69 5.07 -12.52
N VAL A 35 -17.40 3.99 -12.80
CA VAL A 35 -18.35 3.39 -11.84
C VAL A 35 -17.64 2.53 -10.81
N ILE A 36 -16.52 1.89 -11.22
CA ILE A 36 -15.76 0.98 -10.37
C ILE A 36 -14.59 1.72 -9.74
N PRO A 37 -14.36 1.56 -8.42
CA PRO A 37 -13.19 2.10 -7.72
C PRO A 37 -11.87 1.65 -8.35
N GLY A 38 -10.84 2.51 -8.29
CA GLY A 38 -9.51 2.21 -8.85
C GLY A 38 -8.86 0.98 -8.24
N ARG A 39 -9.06 0.75 -6.94
CA ARG A 39 -8.60 -0.45 -6.24
C ARG A 39 -9.29 -1.72 -6.76
N ALA A 40 -10.60 -1.68 -6.95
CA ALA A 40 -11.35 -2.83 -7.47
C ALA A 40 -10.92 -3.19 -8.89
N LEU A 41 -10.61 -2.20 -9.73
CA LEU A 41 -10.06 -2.42 -11.08
C LEU A 41 -8.66 -3.04 -11.03
N ALA A 42 -7.80 -2.57 -10.13
CA ALA A 42 -6.46 -3.12 -9.94
C ALA A 42 -6.52 -4.58 -9.46
N GLN A 43 -7.47 -4.91 -8.57
CA GLN A 43 -7.73 -6.28 -8.13
C GLN A 43 -8.23 -7.15 -9.29
N GLN A 44 -9.24 -6.72 -10.04
CA GLN A 44 -9.73 -7.47 -11.20
C GLN A 44 -8.62 -7.73 -12.23
N ARG A 45 -7.70 -6.77 -12.43
CA ARG A 45 -6.54 -6.97 -13.28
C ARG A 45 -5.62 -8.06 -12.72
N SER A 46 -5.41 -8.08 -11.42
CA SER A 46 -4.61 -9.12 -10.75
C SER A 46 -5.28 -10.49 -10.92
N ASP A 47 -6.61 -10.57 -10.78
CA ASP A 47 -7.38 -11.80 -11.00
C ASP A 47 -7.27 -12.32 -12.43
N VAL A 48 -7.26 -11.41 -13.43
CA VAL A 48 -7.02 -11.78 -14.85
C VAL A 48 -5.64 -12.41 -15.01
N ILE A 49 -4.60 -11.82 -14.41
CA ILE A 49 -3.24 -12.39 -14.47
C ILE A 49 -3.16 -13.74 -13.73
N ASP A 50 -3.79 -13.87 -12.57
CA ASP A 50 -3.90 -15.16 -11.86
C ASP A 50 -4.51 -16.24 -12.76
N GLY A 51 -5.60 -15.91 -13.45
CA GLY A 51 -6.27 -16.80 -14.40
C GLY A 51 -5.37 -17.19 -15.58
N LEU A 52 -4.65 -16.23 -16.15
CA LEU A 52 -3.69 -16.47 -17.25
C LEU A 52 -2.54 -17.38 -16.82
N ILE A 53 -1.93 -17.14 -15.66
CA ILE A 53 -0.86 -18.00 -15.11
C ILE A 53 -1.38 -19.43 -14.94
N LYS A 54 -2.53 -19.58 -14.30
CA LYS A 54 -3.13 -20.88 -14.05
C LYS A 54 -3.43 -21.65 -15.34
N GLN A 55 -4.11 -21.01 -16.28
CA GLN A 55 -4.46 -21.64 -17.57
C GLN A 55 -3.20 -21.99 -18.37
N SER A 56 -2.24 -21.08 -18.45
CA SER A 56 -0.99 -21.30 -19.17
C SER A 56 -0.23 -22.52 -18.63
N LEU A 57 -0.09 -22.61 -17.32
CA LEU A 57 0.65 -23.71 -16.70
C LEU A 57 -0.06 -25.06 -16.86
N ILE A 58 -1.39 -25.10 -16.77
CA ILE A 58 -2.17 -26.33 -17.04
C ILE A 58 -1.95 -26.80 -18.49
N HIS A 59 -2.00 -25.91 -19.48
CA HIS A 59 -1.79 -26.26 -20.89
C HIS A 59 -0.34 -26.66 -21.18
N LEU A 60 0.62 -26.08 -20.44
CA LEU A 60 2.02 -26.48 -20.53
C LEU A 60 2.36 -27.82 -19.83
N GLY A 61 1.32 -28.52 -19.31
CA GLY A 61 1.46 -29.82 -18.69
C GLY A 61 1.78 -29.81 -17.18
N PHE A 62 1.75 -28.64 -16.56
CA PHE A 62 1.97 -28.50 -15.13
C PHE A 62 0.64 -28.58 -14.35
N SER A 63 -0.01 -29.75 -14.39
CA SER A 63 -1.29 -29.97 -13.69
C SER A 63 -1.13 -30.28 -12.18
N ASN A 64 0.07 -30.66 -11.75
CA ASN A 64 0.35 -31.01 -10.36
C ASN A 64 1.63 -30.32 -9.85
N PHE A 65 1.44 -29.23 -9.13
CA PHE A 65 2.51 -28.46 -8.48
C PHE A 65 2.77 -28.92 -7.03
N LYS A 66 2.82 -30.21 -6.79
CA LYS A 66 3.20 -30.69 -5.46
C LYS A 66 4.62 -30.21 -5.11
N ASN A 67 4.77 -29.57 -3.95
CA ASN A 67 6.02 -28.99 -3.45
C ASN A 67 6.59 -27.83 -4.29
N VAL A 68 5.76 -27.17 -5.10
CA VAL A 68 6.07 -25.90 -5.78
C VAL A 68 4.89 -24.96 -5.61
N SER A 69 5.17 -23.72 -5.25
CA SER A 69 4.15 -22.65 -5.11
C SER A 69 4.53 -21.45 -5.95
N ILE A 70 3.55 -20.84 -6.58
CA ILE A 70 3.67 -19.55 -7.26
C ILE A 70 3.08 -18.49 -6.39
N VAL A 71 3.88 -17.48 -6.08
CA VAL A 71 3.56 -16.39 -5.16
C VAL A 71 3.67 -15.07 -5.91
N ALA A 72 2.63 -14.26 -5.90
CA ALA A 72 2.65 -12.89 -6.36
C ALA A 72 3.38 -12.01 -5.34
N LEU A 73 4.22 -11.09 -5.82
CA LEU A 73 5.00 -10.18 -4.99
C LEU A 73 4.70 -8.72 -5.34
N GLY A 74 5.13 -7.80 -4.50
CA GLY A 74 5.07 -6.36 -4.76
C GLY A 74 3.65 -5.86 -5.07
N GLY A 75 3.49 -5.05 -6.11
CA GLY A 75 2.18 -4.52 -6.54
C GLY A 75 1.19 -5.62 -6.93
N TYR A 76 1.67 -6.69 -7.53
CA TYR A 76 0.86 -7.85 -7.88
C TYR A 76 0.44 -8.64 -6.63
N GLY A 77 1.33 -8.78 -5.66
CA GLY A 77 1.01 -9.41 -4.37
C GLY A 77 -0.04 -8.64 -3.59
N ARG A 78 -0.01 -7.31 -3.63
CA ARG A 78 -1.01 -6.44 -2.99
C ARG A 78 -2.32 -6.28 -3.76
N GLU A 79 -2.45 -6.93 -4.95
CA GLU A 79 -3.61 -6.78 -5.86
C GLU A 79 -3.79 -5.33 -6.34
N GLU A 80 -2.68 -4.62 -6.58
CA GLU A 80 -2.62 -3.22 -7.00
C GLU A 80 -2.05 -3.04 -8.42
N LEU A 81 -2.29 -4.01 -9.32
CA LEU A 81 -1.83 -3.93 -10.69
C LEU A 81 -2.55 -2.83 -11.46
N CYS A 82 -1.82 -1.81 -11.90
CA CYS A 82 -2.28 -0.86 -12.92
C CYS A 82 -1.93 -1.38 -14.33
N PRO A 83 -2.49 -0.79 -15.40
CA PRO A 83 -2.06 -1.09 -16.77
C PRO A 83 -0.53 -0.97 -16.91
N TYR A 84 0.09 -1.84 -17.67
CA TYR A 84 1.55 -1.85 -17.93
C TYR A 84 2.43 -1.96 -16.66
N SER A 85 1.89 -2.44 -15.54
CA SER A 85 2.69 -2.74 -14.34
C SER A 85 3.43 -4.05 -14.49
N ASP A 86 4.62 -4.11 -13.89
CA ASP A 86 5.43 -5.32 -13.79
C ASP A 86 4.65 -6.40 -13.01
N ILE A 87 4.79 -7.65 -13.40
CA ILE A 87 4.22 -8.84 -12.75
C ILE A 87 5.35 -9.54 -12.00
N ASP A 88 5.45 -9.32 -10.70
CA ASP A 88 6.52 -9.92 -9.88
C ASP A 88 6.09 -11.27 -9.31
N LEU A 89 6.87 -12.33 -9.59
CA LEU A 89 6.59 -13.71 -9.19
C LEU A 89 7.74 -14.32 -8.40
N LEU A 90 7.39 -15.07 -7.35
CA LEU A 90 8.27 -16.00 -6.68
C LEU A 90 7.79 -17.44 -6.96
N PHE A 91 8.68 -18.25 -7.54
CA PHE A 91 8.51 -19.70 -7.64
C PHE A 91 9.20 -20.33 -6.43
N LEU A 92 8.39 -20.63 -5.42
CA LEU A 92 8.84 -21.26 -4.20
C LEU A 92 8.85 -22.77 -4.40
N TYR A 93 9.94 -23.45 -4.01
CA TYR A 93 10.03 -24.89 -4.22
C TYR A 93 10.76 -25.60 -3.05
N GLU A 94 10.45 -26.88 -2.85
CA GLU A 94 11.26 -27.76 -2.03
C GLU A 94 12.53 -28.18 -2.78
N PRO A 95 13.71 -28.31 -2.15
CA PRO A 95 14.99 -28.57 -2.81
C PRO A 95 14.98 -29.70 -3.84
N LYS A 96 14.24 -30.78 -3.58
CA LYS A 96 14.08 -31.93 -4.49
C LYS A 96 13.33 -31.60 -5.79
N ASN A 97 12.59 -30.48 -5.83
CA ASN A 97 11.73 -30.08 -6.95
C ASN A 97 12.36 -28.93 -7.79
N LYS A 98 13.64 -28.63 -7.63
CA LYS A 98 14.35 -27.54 -8.33
C LYS A 98 14.18 -27.60 -9.86
N SER A 99 14.31 -28.78 -10.45
CA SER A 99 14.18 -28.97 -11.90
C SER A 99 12.77 -28.66 -12.38
N LEU A 100 11.74 -29.13 -11.66
CA LEU A 100 10.34 -28.84 -11.97
C LEU A 100 10.05 -27.33 -11.90
N ALA A 101 10.48 -26.69 -10.82
CA ALA A 101 10.29 -25.25 -10.66
C ALA A 101 10.96 -24.46 -11.80
N LYS A 102 12.21 -24.76 -12.14
CA LYS A 102 12.92 -24.10 -13.24
C LYS A 102 12.21 -24.29 -14.58
N HIS A 103 11.78 -25.50 -14.89
CA HIS A 103 11.07 -25.77 -16.14
C HIS A 103 9.73 -25.03 -16.23
N ALA A 104 8.97 -24.97 -15.13
CA ALA A 104 7.74 -24.19 -15.08
C ALA A 104 7.98 -22.69 -15.31
N VAL A 105 9.03 -22.14 -14.66
CA VAL A 105 9.44 -20.74 -14.85
C VAL A 105 9.77 -20.46 -16.30
N GLU A 106 10.70 -21.22 -16.89
CA GLU A 106 11.16 -21.02 -18.28
C GLU A 106 9.98 -21.07 -19.25
N SER A 107 9.10 -22.06 -19.07
CA SER A 107 7.93 -22.23 -19.95
C SER A 107 6.97 -21.05 -19.86
N LEU A 108 6.69 -20.54 -18.65
CA LEU A 108 5.80 -19.41 -18.43
C LEU A 108 6.42 -18.08 -18.93
N LEU A 109 7.71 -17.85 -18.63
CA LEU A 109 8.41 -16.64 -19.03
C LEU A 109 8.44 -16.48 -20.56
N TYR A 110 8.78 -17.54 -21.30
CA TYR A 110 8.78 -17.48 -22.76
C TYR A 110 7.40 -17.14 -23.33
N LEU A 111 6.32 -17.70 -22.74
CA LEU A 111 4.97 -17.40 -23.19
C LEU A 111 4.60 -15.92 -22.92
N PHE A 112 4.94 -15.41 -21.73
CA PHE A 112 4.56 -14.08 -21.34
C PHE A 112 5.40 -12.98 -22.02
N TRP A 113 6.67 -13.24 -22.28
CA TRP A 113 7.50 -12.35 -23.12
C TRP A 113 6.97 -12.25 -24.56
N ASP A 114 6.51 -13.37 -25.13
CA ASP A 114 5.85 -13.40 -26.43
C ASP A 114 4.55 -12.57 -26.45
N LEU A 115 3.93 -12.34 -25.29
CA LEU A 115 2.75 -11.50 -25.08
C LEU A 115 3.07 -10.07 -24.66
N SER A 116 4.37 -9.69 -24.66
CA SER A 116 4.83 -8.37 -24.22
C SER A 116 4.44 -8.00 -22.79
N LEU A 117 4.32 -9.01 -21.91
CA LEU A 117 4.12 -8.80 -20.49
C LEU A 117 5.48 -8.69 -19.78
N ASP A 118 5.63 -7.66 -18.96
CA ASP A 118 6.85 -7.45 -18.18
C ASP A 118 6.79 -8.28 -16.89
N ILE A 119 7.70 -9.25 -16.74
CA ILE A 119 7.71 -10.19 -15.62
C ILE A 119 9.05 -10.15 -14.90
N GLY A 120 8.98 -9.73 -13.63
CA GLY A 120 10.00 -10.00 -12.63
C GLY A 120 9.82 -11.39 -12.03
N HIS A 121 10.89 -12.16 -11.91
CA HIS A 121 10.78 -13.50 -11.31
C HIS A 121 11.96 -13.85 -10.41
N SER A 122 11.69 -14.73 -9.46
CA SER A 122 12.70 -15.38 -8.63
C SER A 122 12.30 -16.83 -8.36
N VAL A 123 13.31 -17.70 -8.19
CA VAL A 123 13.13 -19.15 -7.93
C VAL A 123 13.91 -19.47 -6.67
N ARG A 124 13.23 -19.77 -5.57
CA ARG A 124 13.86 -19.90 -4.25
C ARG A 124 13.22 -21.00 -3.42
N THR A 125 14.02 -21.56 -2.51
CA THR A 125 13.53 -22.32 -1.36
C THR A 125 13.09 -21.40 -0.24
N ILE A 126 12.42 -21.95 0.78
CA ILE A 126 12.08 -21.18 1.99
C ILE A 126 13.34 -20.65 2.67
N ASP A 127 14.35 -21.49 2.82
CA ASP A 127 15.58 -21.13 3.51
C ASP A 127 16.33 -20.01 2.76
N GLU A 128 16.42 -20.06 1.43
CA GLU A 128 16.97 -18.99 0.59
C GLU A 128 16.17 -17.67 0.77
N CYS A 129 14.85 -17.74 0.87
CA CYS A 129 14.01 -16.55 1.14
C CYS A 129 14.33 -15.94 2.51
N LEU A 130 14.48 -16.74 3.55
CA LEU A 130 14.78 -16.28 4.90
C LEU A 130 16.21 -15.72 4.99
N GLU A 131 17.20 -16.41 4.41
CA GLU A 131 18.59 -15.96 4.41
C GLU A 131 18.76 -14.62 3.71
N LEU A 132 18.21 -14.47 2.51
CA LEU A 132 18.24 -13.21 1.76
C LEU A 132 17.50 -12.07 2.48
N SER A 133 16.49 -12.39 3.28
CA SER A 133 15.77 -11.40 4.09
C SER A 133 16.58 -10.85 5.27
N LEU A 134 17.69 -11.47 5.63
CA LEU A 134 18.63 -11.00 6.64
C LEU A 134 19.65 -9.98 6.08
N SER A 135 19.70 -9.81 4.77
CA SER A 135 20.62 -8.89 4.09
C SER A 135 20.40 -7.43 4.52
N GLU A 136 21.34 -6.57 4.14
CA GLU A 136 21.20 -5.12 4.38
C GLU A 136 20.11 -4.49 3.51
N ASP A 137 19.88 -5.03 2.33
CA ASP A 137 18.80 -4.63 1.43
C ASP A 137 17.45 -5.15 1.95
N THR A 138 16.54 -4.24 2.25
CA THR A 138 15.21 -4.58 2.75
C THR A 138 14.25 -5.07 1.66
N THR A 139 14.65 -5.03 0.39
CA THR A 139 13.80 -5.31 -0.78
C THR A 139 13.18 -6.70 -0.72
N ILE A 140 13.99 -7.72 -0.38
CA ILE A 140 13.51 -9.11 -0.35
C ILE A 140 12.45 -9.29 0.73
N LEU A 141 12.75 -8.89 1.96
CA LEU A 141 11.76 -8.99 3.05
C LEU A 141 10.50 -8.18 2.74
N THR A 142 10.65 -6.97 2.19
CA THR A 142 9.52 -6.14 1.78
C THR A 142 8.64 -6.84 0.74
N SER A 143 9.24 -7.43 -0.28
CA SER A 143 8.47 -8.15 -1.32
C SER A 143 7.77 -9.40 -0.76
N LEU A 144 8.38 -10.09 0.19
CA LEU A 144 7.77 -11.25 0.87
C LEU A 144 6.62 -10.84 1.80
N LEU A 145 6.67 -9.66 2.42
CA LEU A 145 5.55 -9.11 3.21
C LEU A 145 4.33 -8.82 2.33
N ASP A 146 4.53 -8.49 1.07
CA ASP A 146 3.47 -8.31 0.07
C ASP A 146 3.01 -9.64 -0.56
N GLY A 147 3.64 -10.77 -0.20
CA GLY A 147 3.44 -12.06 -0.83
C GLY A 147 2.00 -12.56 -0.75
N ARG A 148 1.45 -13.00 -1.90
CA ARG A 148 0.11 -13.60 -2.04
C ARG A 148 0.21 -14.91 -2.81
N PHE A 149 -0.44 -15.95 -2.30
CA PHE A 149 -0.52 -17.24 -3.00
C PHE A 149 -1.34 -17.12 -4.29
N VAL A 150 -0.80 -17.64 -5.41
CA VAL A 150 -1.47 -17.68 -6.70
C VAL A 150 -1.86 -19.12 -7.06
N LEU A 151 -0.91 -20.04 -7.05
CA LEU A 151 -1.11 -21.40 -7.52
C LEU A 151 -0.09 -22.37 -6.90
N GLY A 152 -0.41 -23.65 -6.85
CA GLY A 152 0.50 -24.73 -6.49
C GLY A 152 0.31 -25.27 -5.08
N ASP A 153 1.38 -25.60 -4.39
CA ASP A 153 1.31 -26.17 -3.04
C ASP A 153 1.08 -25.08 -1.98
N LYS A 154 -0.17 -24.93 -1.57
CA LYS A 154 -0.57 -23.95 -0.56
C LYS A 154 0.14 -24.16 0.79
N LYS A 155 0.44 -25.41 1.16
CA LYS A 155 1.11 -25.71 2.43
C LYS A 155 2.53 -25.17 2.46
N LEU A 156 3.24 -25.23 1.31
CA LEU A 156 4.57 -24.70 1.17
C LEU A 156 4.58 -23.15 1.33
N TYR A 157 3.59 -22.47 0.74
CA TYR A 157 3.41 -21.03 0.93
C TYR A 157 3.07 -20.68 2.39
N ASP A 158 2.14 -21.41 3.01
CA ASP A 158 1.73 -21.18 4.41
C ASP A 158 2.90 -21.40 5.38
N GLU A 159 3.82 -22.33 5.06
CA GLU A 159 5.05 -22.54 5.83
C GLU A 159 5.99 -21.34 5.71
N LEU A 160 6.24 -20.84 4.49
CA LEU A 160 7.04 -19.63 4.28
C LEU A 160 6.47 -18.46 5.09
N GLU A 161 5.19 -18.22 4.98
CA GLU A 161 4.49 -17.14 5.67
C GLU A 161 4.61 -17.28 7.20
N LYS A 162 4.39 -18.48 7.72
CA LYS A 162 4.56 -18.77 9.15
C LYS A 162 5.98 -18.47 9.61
N LYS A 163 7.01 -18.92 8.86
CA LYS A 163 8.42 -18.66 9.18
C LYS A 163 8.73 -17.16 9.15
N ILE A 164 8.22 -16.40 8.20
CA ILE A 164 8.41 -14.94 8.14
C ILE A 164 7.79 -14.27 9.37
N PHE A 165 6.50 -14.49 9.62
CA PHE A 165 5.78 -13.73 10.64
C PHE A 165 6.07 -14.20 12.07
N ARG A 166 6.34 -15.49 12.30
CA ARG A 166 6.52 -16.05 13.64
C ARG A 166 7.97 -16.27 14.05
N GLU A 167 8.89 -16.45 13.11
CA GLU A 167 10.29 -16.78 13.39
C GLU A 167 11.25 -15.66 12.97
N LEU A 168 11.12 -15.11 11.76
CA LEU A 168 12.05 -14.10 11.24
C LEU A 168 11.76 -12.70 11.84
N LEU A 169 10.54 -12.19 11.66
CA LEU A 169 10.19 -10.82 12.08
C LEU A 169 10.41 -10.54 13.56
N PRO A 170 10.18 -11.46 14.53
CA PRO A 170 10.51 -11.20 15.93
C PRO A 170 11.96 -10.80 16.16
N ASN A 171 12.87 -11.31 15.34
CA ASN A 171 14.32 -11.09 15.49
C ASN A 171 14.83 -9.88 14.69
N VAL A 172 14.21 -9.56 13.55
CA VAL A 172 14.75 -8.55 12.62
C VAL A 172 13.93 -7.25 12.55
N SER A 173 12.72 -7.23 13.12
CA SER A 173 11.76 -6.12 12.91
C SER A 173 12.32 -4.75 13.30
N SER A 174 13.08 -4.62 14.36
CA SER A 174 13.64 -3.33 14.78
C SER A 174 14.59 -2.76 13.72
N LYS A 175 15.53 -3.59 13.27
CA LYS A 175 16.53 -3.21 12.25
C LYS A 175 15.85 -2.94 10.88
N TYR A 176 14.86 -3.76 10.52
CA TYR A 176 14.06 -3.55 9.32
C TYR A 176 13.31 -2.22 9.34
N ILE A 177 12.65 -1.89 10.46
CA ILE A 177 11.91 -0.63 10.63
C ILE A 177 12.84 0.57 10.52
N GLU A 178 13.99 0.55 11.20
CA GLU A 178 15.00 1.62 11.13
C GLU A 178 15.45 1.87 9.68
N ARG A 179 15.84 0.81 8.98
CA ARG A 179 16.25 0.89 7.56
C ARG A 179 15.13 1.39 6.65
N LYS A 180 13.90 0.94 6.90
CA LYS A 180 12.75 1.34 6.08
C LYS A 180 12.43 2.82 6.24
N ILE A 181 12.62 3.37 7.42
CA ILE A 181 12.50 4.81 7.68
C ILE A 181 13.61 5.57 6.94
N GLU A 182 14.87 5.12 7.02
CA GLU A 182 15.98 5.73 6.28
C GLU A 182 15.77 5.70 4.76
N GLU A 183 15.29 4.58 4.22
CA GLU A 183 14.93 4.48 2.79
C GLU A 183 13.84 5.48 2.42
N ASN A 184 12.83 5.63 3.28
CA ASN A 184 11.74 6.59 3.07
C ASN A 184 12.25 8.03 3.04
N GLU A 185 13.18 8.37 3.94
CA GLU A 185 13.82 9.70 3.97
C GLU A 185 14.64 9.95 2.72
N LYS A 186 15.52 9.02 2.32
CA LYS A 186 16.31 9.09 1.08
C LYS A 186 15.44 9.22 -0.17
N ARG A 187 14.32 8.51 -0.20
CA ARG A 187 13.34 8.62 -1.29
C ARG A 187 12.73 10.02 -1.33
N ASN A 188 12.32 10.56 -0.19
CA ASN A 188 11.76 11.92 -0.12
C ASN A 188 12.77 12.96 -0.58
N ASP A 189 14.08 12.79 -0.28
CA ASP A 189 15.13 13.65 -0.80
C ASP A 189 15.22 13.60 -2.33
N LYS A 190 15.12 12.41 -2.90
CA LYS A 190 15.25 12.21 -4.35
C LYS A 190 14.04 12.73 -5.13
N PHE A 191 12.83 12.58 -4.61
CA PHE A 191 11.58 12.91 -5.30
C PHE A 191 10.95 14.22 -4.82
N GLY A 192 11.64 15.00 -4.00
CA GLY A 192 11.17 16.25 -3.40
C GLY A 192 10.53 16.05 -2.03
N ARG A 193 10.86 16.93 -1.08
CA ARG A 193 10.34 16.92 0.30
C ARG A 193 9.03 17.70 0.43
N SER A 194 8.22 17.73 -0.60
CA SER A 194 6.98 18.49 -0.61
C SER A 194 5.89 17.75 -1.39
N VAL A 195 4.69 17.76 -0.85
CA VAL A 195 3.49 17.30 -1.57
C VAL A 195 3.05 18.30 -2.65
N TYR A 196 3.54 19.55 -2.62
CA TYR A 196 3.14 20.66 -3.50
C TYR A 196 4.03 20.80 -4.72
N LEU A 197 4.61 19.72 -5.22
CA LEU A 197 5.37 19.74 -6.47
C LEU A 197 4.43 19.99 -7.65
N LEU A 198 4.87 20.79 -8.62
CA LEU A 198 4.07 21.11 -9.82
C LEU A 198 3.76 19.87 -10.66
N GLU A 199 4.71 18.96 -10.78
CA GLU A 199 4.56 17.68 -11.48
C GLU A 199 4.91 16.51 -10.52
N PRO A 200 3.99 16.15 -9.62
CA PRO A 200 4.27 15.15 -8.59
C PRO A 200 4.40 13.74 -9.18
N HIS A 201 5.16 12.89 -8.51
CA HIS A 201 5.31 11.48 -8.86
C HIS A 201 4.37 10.64 -7.99
N LEU A 202 3.30 10.10 -8.56
CA LEU A 202 2.20 9.42 -7.85
C LEU A 202 2.65 8.23 -6.99
N LYS A 203 3.70 7.54 -7.41
CA LYS A 203 4.22 6.37 -6.70
C LYS A 203 5.26 6.76 -5.65
N GLU A 204 6.33 7.46 -6.05
CA GLU A 204 7.50 7.67 -5.22
C GLU A 204 7.53 9.05 -4.53
N GLY A 205 6.74 10.02 -4.99
CA GLY A 205 6.66 11.35 -4.39
C GLY A 205 6.04 11.33 -3.00
N GLN A 206 6.26 12.40 -2.24
CA GLN A 206 5.67 12.56 -0.91
C GLN A 206 4.14 12.62 -1.02
N GLY A 207 3.44 11.88 -0.17
CA GLY A 207 1.98 11.69 -0.26
C GLY A 207 1.53 10.77 -1.39
N GLY A 208 2.45 10.03 -2.04
CA GLY A 208 2.15 9.03 -3.07
C GLY A 208 1.95 7.63 -2.50
N LEU A 209 1.78 6.65 -3.41
CA LEU A 209 1.52 5.24 -3.05
C LEU A 209 2.59 4.65 -2.13
N ARG A 210 3.86 4.97 -2.35
CA ARG A 210 4.97 4.44 -1.55
C ARG A 210 4.91 4.89 -0.09
N GLU A 211 4.30 6.03 0.20
CA GLU A 211 4.07 6.49 1.56
C GLU A 211 3.11 5.57 2.32
N ILE A 212 2.00 5.19 1.69
CA ILE A 212 1.01 4.24 2.24
C ILE A 212 1.66 2.87 2.46
N HIS A 213 2.37 2.36 1.43
CA HIS A 213 3.02 1.06 1.49
C HIS A 213 4.12 1.01 2.56
N CYS A 214 4.95 2.06 2.67
CA CYS A 214 6.00 2.12 3.68
C CYS A 214 5.41 2.06 5.10
N ALA A 215 4.34 2.80 5.36
CA ALA A 215 3.64 2.76 6.64
C ALA A 215 3.07 1.36 6.93
N LEU A 216 2.51 0.69 5.91
CA LEU A 216 2.00 -0.69 6.05
C LEU A 216 3.14 -1.68 6.33
N TRP A 217 4.24 -1.67 5.58
CA TRP A 217 5.37 -2.60 5.79
C TRP A 217 6.00 -2.44 7.18
N ILE A 218 6.15 -1.20 7.66
CA ILE A 218 6.64 -0.93 9.00
C ILE A 218 5.66 -1.48 10.06
N ALA A 219 4.36 -1.30 9.84
CA ALA A 219 3.34 -1.83 10.75
C ALA A 219 3.24 -3.36 10.69
N GLN A 220 3.36 -3.99 9.51
CA GLN A 220 3.44 -5.44 9.35
C GLN A 220 4.62 -6.01 10.16
N ALA A 221 5.80 -5.41 10.02
CA ALA A 221 6.98 -5.84 10.75
C ALA A 221 6.84 -5.65 12.27
N LYS A 222 6.22 -4.55 12.73
CA LYS A 222 6.03 -4.24 14.15
C LYS A 222 4.99 -5.14 14.81
N PHE A 223 3.82 -5.24 14.20
CA PHE A 223 2.64 -5.86 14.81
C PHE A 223 2.37 -7.29 14.33
N LYS A 224 3.16 -7.81 13.40
CA LYS A 224 3.01 -9.16 12.81
C LYS A 224 1.61 -9.34 12.21
N VAL A 225 1.23 -8.43 11.35
CA VAL A 225 -0.06 -8.38 10.63
C VAL A 225 0.18 -8.33 9.12
N LYS A 226 -0.83 -8.64 8.34
CA LYS A 226 -0.75 -8.63 6.88
C LYS A 226 -1.41 -7.42 6.22
N SER A 227 -2.36 -6.79 6.88
CA SER A 227 -3.22 -5.78 6.27
C SER A 227 -3.58 -4.65 7.24
N PHE A 228 -4.09 -3.56 6.69
CA PHE A 228 -4.67 -2.48 7.49
C PHE A 228 -5.88 -2.94 8.30
N GLN A 229 -6.67 -3.91 7.79
CA GLN A 229 -7.82 -4.49 8.51
C GLN A 229 -7.37 -5.22 9.77
N GLU A 230 -6.26 -5.96 9.71
CA GLU A 230 -5.70 -6.60 10.90
C GLU A 230 -5.17 -5.59 11.91
N LEU A 231 -4.64 -4.44 11.47
CA LEU A 231 -4.26 -3.35 12.36
C LEU A 231 -5.47 -2.74 13.07
N LEU A 232 -6.60 -2.62 12.38
CA LEU A 232 -7.87 -2.20 13.00
C LEU A 232 -8.31 -3.22 14.06
N LEU A 233 -8.31 -4.52 13.75
CA LEU A 233 -8.68 -5.57 14.70
C LEU A 233 -7.78 -5.60 15.93
N LYS A 234 -6.51 -5.25 15.79
CA LYS A 234 -5.56 -5.10 16.91
C LYS A 234 -5.68 -3.75 17.65
N GLY A 235 -6.56 -2.86 17.23
CA GLY A 235 -6.72 -1.54 17.84
C GLY A 235 -5.54 -0.58 17.58
N VAL A 236 -4.68 -0.88 16.60
CA VAL A 236 -3.56 -0.02 16.18
C VAL A 236 -4.05 1.12 15.30
N LEU A 237 -5.00 0.83 14.42
CA LEU A 237 -5.73 1.82 13.62
C LEU A 237 -7.14 2.04 14.15
N LEU A 238 -7.64 3.23 13.95
CA LEU A 238 -9.06 3.55 14.11
C LEU A 238 -9.77 3.33 12.77
N GLU A 239 -11.08 3.07 12.82
CA GLU A 239 -11.89 2.86 11.61
C GLU A 239 -11.84 4.06 10.64
N ARG A 240 -11.84 5.29 11.18
CA ARG A 240 -11.70 6.51 10.38
C ARG A 240 -10.35 6.58 9.64
N GLU A 241 -9.28 6.08 10.26
CA GLU A 241 -7.95 6.07 9.66
C GLU A 241 -7.84 5.02 8.55
N LEU A 242 -8.43 3.84 8.78
CA LEU A 242 -8.55 2.81 7.75
C LEU A 242 -9.29 3.35 6.52
N ARG A 243 -10.45 4.00 6.72
CA ARG A 243 -11.21 4.62 5.61
C ARG A 243 -10.40 5.68 4.86
N VAL A 244 -9.53 6.43 5.54
CA VAL A 244 -8.64 7.37 4.85
C VAL A 244 -7.66 6.61 3.95
N PHE A 245 -6.94 5.62 4.48
CA PHE A 245 -6.00 4.84 3.66
C PHE A 245 -6.68 4.18 2.45
N GLU A 246 -7.85 3.56 2.63
CA GLU A 246 -8.57 2.90 1.55
C GLU A 246 -9.03 3.89 0.47
N ARG A 247 -9.58 5.03 0.86
CA ARG A 247 -10.06 6.06 -0.06
C ARG A 247 -8.92 6.72 -0.83
N GLU A 248 -7.79 7.00 -0.18
CA GLU A 248 -6.68 7.67 -0.82
C GLU A 248 -5.87 6.69 -1.71
N LEU A 249 -5.77 5.42 -1.31
CA LEU A 249 -5.22 4.37 -2.16
C LEU A 249 -6.06 4.20 -3.44
N ASP A 250 -7.38 4.16 -3.29
CA ASP A 250 -8.31 4.08 -4.42
C ASP A 250 -8.13 5.23 -5.41
N PHE A 251 -8.08 6.45 -4.90
CA PHE A 251 -7.87 7.65 -5.69
C PHE A 251 -6.54 7.63 -6.47
N LEU A 252 -5.45 7.26 -5.80
CA LEU A 252 -4.14 7.18 -6.45
C LEU A 252 -4.10 6.09 -7.52
N LEU A 253 -4.71 4.92 -7.28
CA LEU A 253 -4.78 3.84 -8.26
C LEU A 253 -5.64 4.20 -9.48
N GLN A 254 -6.73 4.96 -9.28
CA GLN A 254 -7.55 5.45 -10.37
C GLN A 254 -6.77 6.41 -11.28
N ILE A 255 -6.09 7.41 -10.71
CA ILE A 255 -5.27 8.36 -11.46
C ILE A 255 -4.11 7.64 -12.14
N ARG A 256 -3.43 6.74 -11.45
CA ARG A 256 -2.30 5.99 -11.99
C ARG A 256 -2.70 5.12 -13.17
N SER A 257 -3.85 4.49 -13.10
CA SER A 257 -4.39 3.70 -14.20
C SER A 257 -4.67 4.57 -15.44
N GLU A 258 -5.25 5.75 -15.23
CA GLU A 258 -5.48 6.70 -16.34
C GLU A 258 -4.17 7.23 -16.92
N LEU A 259 -3.18 7.57 -16.09
CA LEU A 259 -1.83 7.96 -16.56
C LEU A 259 -1.23 6.89 -17.47
N HIS A 260 -1.31 5.63 -17.07
CA HIS A 260 -0.79 4.51 -17.83
C HIS A 260 -1.53 4.33 -19.17
N TYR A 261 -2.86 4.48 -19.17
CA TYR A 261 -3.65 4.40 -20.41
C TYR A 261 -3.36 5.56 -21.36
N LEU A 262 -3.24 6.79 -20.85
CA LEU A 262 -2.93 7.97 -21.65
C LEU A 262 -1.52 7.91 -22.27
N SER A 263 -0.58 7.31 -21.55
CA SER A 263 0.83 7.21 -21.95
C SER A 263 1.12 5.96 -22.80
N GLY A 264 0.22 4.96 -22.81
CA GLY A 264 0.44 3.67 -23.46
C GLY A 264 1.59 2.86 -22.85
N ARG A 265 2.05 3.25 -21.66
CA ARG A 265 3.16 2.63 -20.93
C ARG A 265 3.02 2.95 -19.44
N ARG A 266 3.89 2.35 -18.63
CA ARG A 266 4.05 2.74 -17.23
C ARG A 266 4.53 4.18 -17.14
N GLU A 267 3.72 5.03 -16.50
CA GLU A 267 4.00 6.45 -16.25
C GLU A 267 3.44 6.83 -14.86
N ASP A 268 4.31 7.35 -14.01
CA ASP A 268 3.94 7.69 -12.62
C ASP A 268 4.12 9.19 -12.33
N ARG A 269 4.61 10.00 -13.31
CA ARG A 269 4.76 11.44 -13.18
C ARG A 269 3.54 12.16 -13.74
N LEU A 270 2.92 12.96 -12.93
CA LEU A 270 1.75 13.77 -13.28
C LEU A 270 2.22 15.09 -13.91
N SER A 271 2.67 15.03 -15.19
CA SER A 271 3.10 16.19 -15.97
C SER A 271 1.94 17.13 -16.28
N PHE A 272 2.22 18.40 -16.61
CA PHE A 272 1.18 19.40 -16.89
C PHE A 272 0.16 18.93 -17.94
N ASP A 273 0.63 18.37 -19.07
CA ASP A 273 -0.24 17.86 -20.13
C ASP A 273 -1.17 16.74 -19.64
N LEU A 274 -0.67 15.88 -18.74
CA LEU A 274 -1.44 14.78 -18.18
C LEU A 274 -2.41 15.26 -17.09
N GLN A 275 -2.07 16.33 -16.36
CA GLN A 275 -2.97 16.94 -15.39
C GLN A 275 -4.26 17.43 -16.04
N GLU A 276 -4.18 18.07 -17.20
CA GLU A 276 -5.36 18.55 -17.94
C GLU A 276 -6.24 17.39 -18.38
N LYS A 277 -5.66 16.34 -18.97
CA LYS A 277 -6.37 15.15 -19.42
C LYS A 277 -7.05 14.42 -18.25
N ILE A 278 -6.34 14.25 -17.14
CA ILE A 278 -6.88 13.58 -15.95
C ILE A 278 -7.97 14.41 -15.29
N SER A 279 -7.81 15.73 -15.22
CA SER A 279 -8.87 16.61 -14.70
C SER A 279 -10.17 16.45 -15.48
N SER A 280 -10.07 16.39 -16.81
CA SER A 280 -11.20 16.11 -17.71
C SER A 280 -11.79 14.72 -17.50
N PHE A 281 -10.93 13.68 -17.44
CA PHE A 281 -11.35 12.31 -17.16
C PHE A 281 -12.11 12.21 -15.84
N LEU A 282 -11.65 12.86 -14.76
CA LEU A 282 -12.29 12.86 -13.45
C LEU A 282 -13.56 13.74 -13.40
N GLY A 283 -13.88 14.46 -14.48
CA GLY A 283 -15.10 15.28 -14.61
C GLY A 283 -14.99 16.64 -13.94
N TYR A 284 -13.79 17.13 -13.67
CA TYR A 284 -13.62 18.51 -13.21
C TYR A 284 -13.98 19.49 -14.32
N LYS A 285 -14.58 20.59 -13.96
CA LYS A 285 -15.01 21.69 -14.86
C LYS A 285 -14.51 23.00 -14.31
N ASP A 286 -14.33 23.97 -15.19
CA ASP A 286 -14.06 25.35 -14.79
C ASP A 286 -15.20 25.87 -13.90
N SER A 287 -14.87 26.63 -12.88
CA SER A 287 -15.84 27.18 -11.96
C SER A 287 -15.33 28.50 -11.36
N GLY A 288 -16.00 29.60 -11.66
CA GLY A 288 -15.52 30.93 -11.29
C GLY A 288 -14.18 31.23 -11.96
N GLU A 289 -13.19 31.66 -11.20
CA GLU A 289 -11.85 31.98 -11.69
C GLU A 289 -10.92 30.77 -11.79
N LEU A 290 -11.32 29.61 -11.26
CA LEU A 290 -10.47 28.41 -11.22
C LEU A 290 -10.75 27.50 -12.42
N ARG A 291 -9.66 27.11 -13.11
CA ARG A 291 -9.72 26.11 -14.18
C ARG A 291 -9.92 24.69 -13.60
N ALA A 292 -10.45 23.80 -14.43
CA ALA A 292 -10.65 22.38 -14.09
C ALA A 292 -9.38 21.73 -13.52
N VAL A 293 -8.24 21.98 -14.15
CA VAL A 293 -6.93 21.44 -13.73
C VAL A 293 -6.50 21.97 -12.36
N GLU A 294 -6.74 23.25 -12.07
CA GLU A 294 -6.40 23.86 -10.77
C GLU A 294 -7.26 23.26 -9.64
N ARG A 295 -8.54 23.03 -9.91
CA ARG A 295 -9.45 22.37 -8.97
C ARG A 295 -9.06 20.93 -8.72
N PHE A 296 -8.67 20.19 -9.76
CA PHE A 296 -8.14 18.83 -9.63
C PHE A 296 -6.85 18.82 -8.78
N MET A 297 -5.86 19.66 -9.12
CA MET A 297 -4.58 19.70 -8.41
C MET A 297 -4.75 20.12 -6.94
N ARG A 298 -5.67 21.04 -6.65
CA ARG A 298 -6.03 21.37 -5.27
C ARG A 298 -6.51 20.14 -4.49
N VAL A 299 -7.39 19.33 -5.07
CA VAL A 299 -7.87 18.09 -4.45
C VAL A 299 -6.73 17.09 -4.29
N TYR A 300 -5.89 16.95 -5.32
CA TYR A 300 -4.72 16.07 -5.26
C TYR A 300 -3.80 16.43 -4.07
N TYR A 301 -3.43 17.70 -3.93
CA TYR A 301 -2.55 18.14 -2.83
C TYR A 301 -3.17 17.92 -1.45
N LEU A 302 -4.45 18.18 -1.29
CA LEU A 302 -5.16 17.90 -0.03
C LEU A 302 -5.11 16.42 0.33
N ARG A 303 -5.32 15.53 -0.64
CA ARG A 303 -5.26 14.09 -0.45
C ARG A 303 -3.84 13.58 -0.19
N ALA A 304 -2.85 14.10 -0.92
CA ALA A 304 -1.43 13.78 -0.69
C ALA A 304 -0.99 14.19 0.73
N ASN A 305 -1.46 15.33 1.23
CA ASN A 305 -1.23 15.75 2.61
C ASN A 305 -1.86 14.78 3.63
N LEU A 306 -3.08 14.32 3.39
CA LEU A 306 -3.71 13.32 4.26
C LEU A 306 -2.91 12.02 4.28
N ILE A 307 -2.47 11.52 3.13
CA ILE A 307 -1.62 10.33 3.04
C ILE A 307 -0.37 10.51 3.89
N MET A 308 0.36 11.61 3.69
CA MET A 308 1.58 11.91 4.44
C MET A 308 1.31 11.96 5.95
N GLU A 309 0.27 12.67 6.39
CA GLU A 309 -0.07 12.83 7.80
C GLU A 309 -0.43 11.47 8.46
N TYR A 310 -1.30 10.69 7.83
CA TYR A 310 -1.77 9.42 8.39
C TYR A 310 -0.67 8.34 8.34
N SER A 311 0.15 8.30 7.29
CA SER A 311 1.31 7.42 7.21
C SER A 311 2.33 7.74 8.30
N LYS A 312 2.64 9.02 8.50
CA LYS A 312 3.52 9.47 9.59
C LYS A 312 2.99 9.07 10.96
N LYS A 313 1.69 9.28 11.24
CA LYS A 313 1.05 8.86 12.50
C LYS A 313 1.17 7.35 12.73
N LEU A 314 0.97 6.53 11.70
CA LEU A 314 1.11 5.08 11.82
C LEU A 314 2.56 4.67 12.08
N ILE A 315 3.53 5.24 11.37
CA ILE A 315 4.96 4.99 11.58
C ILE A 315 5.38 5.38 13.00
N GLU A 316 4.95 6.54 13.49
CA GLU A 316 5.20 6.97 14.87
C GLU A 316 4.70 5.95 15.89
N ARG A 317 3.50 5.38 15.72
CA ARG A 317 2.98 4.31 16.60
C ARG A 317 3.85 3.05 16.57
N CYS A 318 4.46 2.75 15.43
CA CYS A 318 5.36 1.61 15.29
C CYS A 318 6.72 1.82 15.98
N THR A 319 7.18 3.08 16.07
CA THR A 319 8.50 3.45 16.58
C THR A 319 8.51 3.82 18.07
N ILE A 320 7.34 4.10 18.66
CA ILE A 320 7.23 4.37 20.09
C ILE A 320 7.74 3.14 20.85
N LYS A 321 8.91 3.29 21.49
CA LYS A 321 9.37 2.31 22.48
C LYS A 321 8.35 2.29 23.63
N PRO A 322 7.87 1.11 24.08
CA PRO A 322 7.08 1.08 25.31
C PRO A 322 7.91 1.78 26.38
N LYS A 323 7.41 2.90 26.88
CA LYS A 323 8.04 3.54 28.06
C LYS A 323 8.04 2.46 29.12
N THR A 324 9.21 2.05 29.54
CA THR A 324 9.40 1.20 30.73
C THR A 324 8.47 1.73 31.79
N ILE A 325 7.61 0.86 32.33
CA ILE A 325 6.66 1.20 33.38
C ILE A 325 7.50 1.51 34.63
N PHE A 326 8.00 2.73 34.71
CA PHE A 326 8.58 3.26 35.95
C PHE A 326 7.70 4.43 36.37
N ARG A 327 6.93 4.17 37.43
CA ARG A 327 5.99 5.05 38.14
C ARG A 327 4.93 5.69 37.25
N ALA A 328 3.68 5.47 37.59
CA ALA A 328 2.56 6.23 37.01
C ALA A 328 2.94 7.72 37.02
N PRO A 329 2.97 8.40 35.85
CA PRO A 329 3.32 9.81 35.82
C PRO A 329 2.35 10.56 36.71
N LYS A 330 2.91 11.43 37.58
CA LYS A 330 2.11 12.26 38.48
C LYS A 330 1.05 12.99 37.65
N THR A 331 -0.21 12.64 37.84
CA THR A 331 -1.31 13.29 37.16
C THR A 331 -1.71 14.51 37.98
N ILE A 332 -1.69 15.69 37.37
CA ILE A 332 -2.21 16.92 37.95
C ILE A 332 -3.59 17.12 37.36
N TYR A 333 -4.60 17.14 38.22
CA TYR A 333 -5.97 17.45 37.80
C TYR A 333 -6.14 18.96 37.77
N LEU A 334 -6.60 19.48 36.65
CA LEU A 334 -6.97 20.87 36.47
C LEU A 334 -8.50 21.00 36.49
N ASP A 335 -8.97 22.22 36.58
CA ASP A 335 -10.42 22.51 36.53
C ASP A 335 -11.03 22.07 35.19
N ASN A 336 -12.33 21.85 35.18
CA ASN A 336 -13.12 21.53 33.97
C ASN A 336 -12.71 20.24 33.21
N GLY A 337 -12.15 19.25 33.91
CA GLY A 337 -11.85 17.95 33.32
C GLY A 337 -10.54 17.87 32.53
N PHE A 338 -9.68 18.90 32.62
CA PHE A 338 -8.34 18.84 32.06
C PHE A 338 -7.37 18.17 33.05
N ILE A 339 -6.36 17.52 32.52
CA ILE A 339 -5.30 16.86 33.27
C ILE A 339 -3.94 17.13 32.63
N ILE A 340 -2.91 17.27 33.46
CA ILE A 340 -1.52 17.21 32.99
C ILE A 340 -0.95 15.87 33.43
N GLN A 341 -0.58 15.03 32.45
CA GLN A 341 -0.04 13.70 32.66
C GLN A 341 1.25 13.51 31.84
N GLY A 342 2.34 13.15 32.52
CA GLY A 342 3.63 12.99 31.86
C GLY A 342 4.16 14.26 31.18
N GLY A 343 3.83 15.44 31.69
CA GLY A 343 4.23 16.73 31.13
C GLY A 343 3.43 17.15 29.89
N MET A 344 2.29 16.52 29.62
CA MET A 344 1.39 16.88 28.52
C MET A 344 0.00 17.14 29.03
N LEU A 345 -0.67 18.17 28.47
CA LEU A 345 -2.06 18.48 28.72
C LEU A 345 -2.96 17.44 28.01
N SER A 346 -3.94 16.93 28.72
CA SER A 346 -4.95 15.99 28.24
C SER A 346 -6.30 16.27 28.89
N VAL A 347 -7.31 15.46 28.61
CA VAL A 347 -8.63 15.53 29.24
C VAL A 347 -9.03 14.18 29.80
N SER A 348 -9.86 14.21 30.85
CA SER A 348 -10.37 13.02 31.54
C SER A 348 -11.60 12.41 30.86
N SER A 349 -12.31 13.16 29.99
CA SER A 349 -13.50 12.69 29.28
C SER A 349 -13.43 13.01 27.79
N ARG A 350 -13.97 12.10 26.97
CA ARG A 350 -14.14 12.28 25.51
C ARG A 350 -15.26 13.29 25.18
N THR A 351 -16.22 13.44 26.06
CA THR A 351 -17.42 14.25 25.84
C THR A 351 -17.25 15.70 26.28
N ILE A 352 -16.06 16.08 26.75
CA ILE A 352 -15.78 17.41 27.33
C ILE A 352 -16.16 18.56 26.39
N PHE A 353 -15.89 18.43 25.09
CA PHE A 353 -16.16 19.49 24.12
C PHE A 353 -17.62 19.50 23.63
N SER A 354 -18.29 18.35 23.60
CA SER A 354 -19.70 18.27 23.29
C SER A 354 -20.59 18.75 24.46
N GLU A 355 -20.15 18.51 25.70
CA GLU A 355 -20.85 18.98 26.90
C GLU A 355 -20.59 20.46 27.20
N ARG A 356 -19.39 20.94 26.86
CA ARG A 356 -18.93 22.31 27.17
C ARG A 356 -18.06 22.84 26.00
N PRO A 357 -18.65 23.36 24.93
CA PRO A 357 -17.93 23.85 23.75
C PRO A 357 -16.79 24.83 24.07
N GLY A 358 -17.01 25.78 25.00
CA GLY A 358 -15.99 26.73 25.45
C GLY A 358 -14.72 26.10 26.06
N SER A 359 -14.77 24.80 26.43
CA SER A 359 -13.57 24.07 26.88
C SER A 359 -12.54 23.88 25.77
N LEU A 360 -12.93 24.00 24.50
CA LEU A 360 -12.02 23.91 23.37
C LEU A 360 -10.99 25.04 23.40
N MET A 361 -11.41 26.26 23.65
CA MET A 361 -10.52 27.42 23.79
C MET A 361 -9.68 27.34 25.07
N ARG A 362 -10.23 26.78 26.15
CA ARG A 362 -9.48 26.55 27.40
C ARG A 362 -8.33 25.55 27.25
N ALA A 363 -8.41 24.63 26.30
CA ALA A 363 -7.27 23.75 26.01
C ALA A 363 -6.02 24.54 25.60
N PHE A 364 -6.18 25.56 24.79
CA PHE A 364 -5.07 26.43 24.36
C PHE A 364 -4.62 27.36 25.51
N GLU A 365 -5.56 27.89 26.29
CA GLU A 365 -5.24 28.69 27.48
C GLU A 365 -4.41 27.89 28.48
N TYR A 366 -4.81 26.66 28.82
CA TYR A 366 -4.07 25.81 29.74
C TYR A 366 -2.70 25.37 29.20
N ALA A 367 -2.61 25.05 27.89
CA ALA A 367 -1.33 24.73 27.26
C ALA A 367 -0.32 25.90 27.39
N GLY A 368 -0.79 27.15 27.16
CA GLY A 368 0.04 28.34 27.34
C GLY A 368 0.33 28.65 28.81
N ARG A 369 -0.69 28.60 29.70
CA ARG A 369 -0.54 28.92 31.12
C ARG A 369 0.43 28.00 31.85
N TYR A 370 0.42 26.69 31.52
CA TYR A 370 1.26 25.69 32.17
C TYR A 370 2.51 25.35 31.34
N GLU A 371 2.74 26.02 30.19
CA GLU A 371 3.88 25.80 29.29
C GLU A 371 4.06 24.30 28.91
N VAL A 372 2.93 23.59 28.68
CA VAL A 372 2.94 22.16 28.37
C VAL A 372 2.41 21.92 26.94
N LYS A 373 2.93 20.89 26.30
CA LYS A 373 2.41 20.43 25.02
C LYS A 373 1.10 19.67 25.19
N MET A 374 0.17 19.84 24.27
CA MET A 374 -1.04 19.05 24.22
C MET A 374 -0.72 17.59 23.87
N SER A 375 -1.36 16.64 24.54
CA SER A 375 -1.28 15.24 24.20
C SER A 375 -1.89 15.01 22.81
N LYS A 376 -1.41 14.00 22.09
CA LYS A 376 -1.97 13.64 20.78
C LYS A 376 -3.47 13.36 20.87
N TYR A 377 -3.91 12.68 21.93
CA TYR A 377 -5.33 12.44 22.21
C TYR A 377 -6.13 13.73 22.29
N LEU A 378 -5.65 14.75 23.00
CA LEU A 378 -6.32 16.04 23.11
C LEU A 378 -6.37 16.76 21.76
N VAL A 379 -5.28 16.77 21.01
CA VAL A 379 -5.23 17.39 19.66
C VAL A 379 -6.20 16.71 18.70
N ASP A 380 -6.28 15.39 18.69
CA ASP A 380 -7.23 14.66 17.85
C ASP A 380 -8.67 14.94 18.28
N LEU A 381 -8.94 15.01 19.60
CA LEU A 381 -10.27 15.33 20.13
C LEU A 381 -10.69 16.76 19.81
N ILE A 382 -9.79 17.74 19.86
CA ILE A 382 -10.04 19.13 19.44
C ILE A 382 -10.43 19.13 17.95
N ARG A 383 -9.67 18.47 17.10
CA ARG A 383 -9.92 18.41 15.65
C ARG A 383 -11.30 17.81 15.32
N ASP A 384 -11.67 16.75 16.05
CA ASP A 384 -12.96 16.08 15.84
C ASP A 384 -14.16 16.95 16.28
N ASN A 385 -13.93 17.95 17.13
CA ASN A 385 -14.96 18.79 17.72
C ASN A 385 -14.86 20.28 17.31
N VAL A 386 -14.06 20.65 16.32
CA VAL A 386 -13.95 22.05 15.85
C VAL A 386 -15.31 22.63 15.44
N ASN A 387 -16.20 21.79 14.91
CA ASN A 387 -17.52 22.21 14.43
C ASN A 387 -18.53 22.56 15.55
N VAL A 388 -18.20 22.34 16.83
CA VAL A 388 -19.06 22.75 17.96
C VAL A 388 -18.81 24.18 18.41
N ILE A 389 -17.86 24.89 17.81
CA ILE A 389 -17.60 26.30 18.03
C ILE A 389 -18.66 27.09 17.26
N ASP A 390 -19.42 27.91 17.94
CA ASP A 390 -20.37 28.88 17.38
C ASP A 390 -20.06 30.31 17.85
N GLU A 391 -20.86 31.27 17.40
CA GLU A 391 -20.67 32.70 17.76
C GLU A 391 -20.85 32.96 19.28
N ASN A 392 -21.31 32.00 20.06
CA ASN A 392 -21.53 32.09 21.52
C ASN A 392 -20.46 31.31 22.33
N THR A 393 -19.52 30.64 21.68
CA THR A 393 -18.47 29.84 22.30
C THR A 393 -17.21 30.63 22.56
#